data_076de1ddf135c0bfd3ae613ca0b1fb93
#
_entry.id   076de1ddf135c0bfd3ae613ca0b1fb93
#
_cell.length_a   1.000
_cell.length_b   1.000
_cell.length_c   1.000
_cell.angle_alpha   90.00
_cell.angle_beta   90.00
_cell.angle_gamma   90.00
#
_symmetry.space_group_name_H-M   'P 1'
#
loop_
_entity.id
_entity.type
_entity.pdbx_description
1 polymer ?
#
loop_
_entity_poly.entity_id
_entity_poly.type
_entity_poly.pdbx_seq_one_letter_code
_entity_poly.pdbx_strand_id
1 'polypeptide(L)'
;SDIAPTEPYKNYTNFQGFLEQCYNDIPGLASTSWYHGCWNYGEDEYWQPSETRMLSTAIDQGNYWAWDEVQYSPFHSGIDLNSGNDVNRDSKGRLWGMCWQGIYATNLGLENLGNLVDATQEEKNLIAGQLYFFRAFFHFQIMQYWGGIPYIDFLIPSDAVFNYPRLTYQACADKAAEDFKKAVELLPVDWDKTTVGKQNVGKNKFRPNKIA
;
A
#
# COMPACT_ATOMS: atom_id res chain seq x y z
N SER A 1 17.54 24.29 -13.15
CA SER A 1 17.28 23.45 -11.95
C SER A 1 15.81 23.65 -11.61
N ASP A 2 15.01 22.69 -11.99
CA ASP A 2 13.60 22.71 -11.63
C ASP A 2 13.50 22.49 -10.13
N ILE A 3 13.07 23.55 -9.41
CA ILE A 3 12.75 23.43 -8.00
C ILE A 3 11.50 22.56 -7.93
N ALA A 4 11.58 21.43 -7.27
CA ALA A 4 10.43 20.56 -7.07
C ALA A 4 9.29 21.38 -6.43
N PRO A 5 8.05 21.27 -6.92
CA PRO A 5 6.95 22.06 -6.41
C PRO A 5 6.70 21.72 -4.94
N THR A 6 6.72 22.72 -4.07
CA THR A 6 6.43 22.58 -2.63
C THR A 6 4.96 22.82 -2.31
N GLU A 7 4.21 23.40 -3.22
CA GLU A 7 2.81 23.76 -3.04
C GLU A 7 1.90 22.58 -2.65
N PRO A 8 2.08 21.34 -3.18
CA PRO A 8 1.28 20.18 -2.76
C PRO A 8 1.45 19.79 -1.29
N TYR A 9 2.48 20.27 -0.61
CA TYR A 9 2.84 19.87 0.74
C TYR A 9 2.68 20.99 1.78
N LYS A 10 2.30 22.19 1.37
CA LYS A 10 2.38 23.41 2.15
C LYS A 10 1.45 23.45 3.36
N ASN A 11 0.26 22.91 3.22
CA ASN A 11 -0.77 22.87 4.27
C ASN A 11 -1.41 21.48 4.36
N TYR A 12 -2.19 21.26 5.41
CA TYR A 12 -2.85 19.97 5.65
C TYR A 12 -3.74 19.54 4.47
N THR A 13 -4.57 20.42 3.95
CA THR A 13 -5.52 20.07 2.88
C THR A 13 -4.80 19.62 1.62
N ASN A 14 -3.77 20.34 1.21
CA ASN A 14 -2.97 20.00 0.03
C ASN A 14 -2.22 18.68 0.25
N PHE A 15 -1.57 18.53 1.40
CA PHE A 15 -0.80 17.33 1.70
C PHE A 15 -1.69 16.10 1.84
N GLN A 16 -2.84 16.24 2.48
CA GLN A 16 -3.82 15.15 2.56
C GLN A 16 -4.31 14.76 1.15
N GLY A 17 -4.53 15.74 0.27
CA GLY A 17 -4.86 15.49 -1.13
C GLY A 17 -3.79 14.67 -1.86
N PHE A 18 -2.52 15.00 -1.65
CA PHE A 18 -1.41 14.20 -2.15
C PHE A 18 -1.43 12.77 -1.56
N LEU A 19 -1.66 12.65 -0.26
CA LEU A 19 -1.64 11.39 0.46
C LEU A 19 -2.78 10.46 0.06
N GLU A 20 -3.90 10.99 -0.47
CA GLU A 20 -5.03 10.17 -0.94
C GLU A 20 -4.64 9.17 -2.04
N GLN A 21 -3.57 9.40 -2.78
CA GLN A 21 -3.07 8.41 -3.72
C GLN A 21 -2.67 7.10 -3.03
N CYS A 22 -2.14 7.15 -1.80
CA CYS A 22 -1.82 5.95 -1.03
C CYS A 22 -3.06 5.13 -0.69
N TYR A 23 -4.20 5.79 -0.46
CA TYR A 23 -5.47 5.08 -0.24
C TYR A 23 -5.95 4.36 -1.50
N ASN A 24 -5.68 4.90 -2.68
CA ASN A 24 -6.01 4.27 -3.94
C ASN A 24 -5.13 3.04 -4.24
N ASP A 25 -3.96 2.97 -3.63
CA ASP A 25 -3.04 1.85 -3.78
C ASP A 25 -3.30 0.72 -2.75
N ILE A 26 -4.28 0.87 -1.87
CA ILE A 26 -4.69 -0.21 -0.95
C ILE A 26 -5.34 -1.34 -1.74
N PRO A 27 -4.82 -2.56 -1.66
CA PRO A 27 -5.41 -3.70 -2.33
C PRO A 27 -6.84 -3.95 -1.84
N GLY A 28 -7.75 -4.22 -2.77
CA GLY A 28 -9.14 -4.52 -2.46
C GLY A 28 -9.31 -5.94 -1.90
N LEU A 29 -9.00 -6.13 -0.62
CA LEU A 29 -9.00 -7.43 0.06
C LEU A 29 -10.36 -8.13 0.12
N ALA A 30 -11.44 -7.41 -0.15
CA ALA A 30 -12.81 -7.91 -0.06
C ALA A 30 -13.58 -7.73 -1.38
N SER A 31 -12.88 -7.61 -2.50
CA SER A 31 -13.55 -7.51 -3.79
C SER A 31 -14.25 -8.84 -4.12
N THR A 32 -15.54 -8.81 -4.27
CA THR A 32 -16.34 -9.95 -4.73
C THR A 32 -16.47 -10.01 -6.25
N SER A 33 -15.77 -9.14 -6.95
CA SER A 33 -15.81 -9.11 -8.41
C SER A 33 -14.99 -10.26 -8.98
N TRP A 34 -15.63 -11.06 -9.72
CA TRP A 34 -15.09 -12.20 -10.47
C TRP A 34 -13.89 -11.83 -11.39
N TYR A 35 -13.74 -10.56 -11.73
CA TYR A 35 -12.62 -10.05 -12.52
C TYR A 35 -11.46 -9.46 -11.70
N HIS A 36 -11.68 -9.23 -10.42
CA HIS A 36 -10.68 -8.60 -9.56
C HIS A 36 -10.41 -9.54 -8.41
N GLY A 37 -9.46 -10.42 -8.57
CA GLY A 37 -9.13 -11.49 -7.65
C GLY A 37 -9.43 -11.14 -6.20
N CYS A 38 -10.42 -11.82 -5.63
CA CYS A 38 -10.68 -11.74 -4.22
C CYS A 38 -9.51 -12.38 -3.49
N TRP A 39 -8.84 -11.66 -2.62
CA TRP A 39 -7.69 -12.12 -1.86
C TRP A 39 -8.01 -13.33 -1.01
N ASN A 40 -9.26 -13.41 -0.55
CA ASN A 40 -9.78 -14.49 0.27
C ASN A 40 -10.50 -15.57 -0.56
N TYR A 41 -10.41 -15.47 -1.87
CA TYR A 41 -11.09 -16.41 -2.74
C TYR A 41 -10.29 -17.71 -2.77
N GLY A 42 -10.82 -18.71 -2.06
CA GLY A 42 -10.20 -20.02 -1.95
C GLY A 42 -9.27 -20.17 -0.75
N GLU A 43 -9.41 -19.36 0.27
CA GLU A 43 -8.93 -19.68 1.62
C GLU A 43 -9.83 -20.75 2.26
N ASP A 44 -9.41 -21.32 3.38
CA ASP A 44 -10.10 -22.40 4.07
C ASP A 44 -11.57 -22.09 4.40
N GLU A 45 -11.89 -20.80 4.58
CA GLU A 45 -13.25 -20.34 4.84
C GLU A 45 -14.10 -20.18 3.58
N TYR A 46 -13.47 -20.04 2.43
CA TYR A 46 -14.16 -19.84 1.17
C TYR A 46 -13.49 -20.56 0.01
N TRP A 47 -13.82 -21.82 -0.16
CA TRP A 47 -13.32 -22.68 -1.22
C TRP A 47 -14.39 -22.91 -2.31
N GLN A 48 -14.01 -22.72 -3.57
CA GLN A 48 -14.88 -22.96 -4.70
C GLN A 48 -14.35 -24.11 -5.56
N PRO A 49 -14.92 -25.30 -5.43
CA PRO A 49 -14.35 -26.52 -6.04
C PRO A 49 -14.35 -26.54 -7.56
N SER A 50 -15.18 -25.71 -8.18
CA SER A 50 -15.29 -25.67 -9.64
C SER A 50 -14.32 -24.68 -10.31
N GLU A 51 -13.55 -23.93 -9.52
CA GLU A 51 -12.67 -22.90 -10.05
C GLU A 51 -11.20 -23.29 -9.84
N THR A 52 -10.62 -23.88 -10.83
CA THR A 52 -9.22 -24.35 -10.81
C THR A 52 -8.19 -23.22 -10.88
N ARG A 53 -8.65 -21.99 -11.05
CA ARG A 53 -7.78 -20.81 -11.23
C ARG A 53 -7.61 -20.00 -9.96
N MET A 54 -8.07 -20.51 -8.83
CA MET A 54 -7.90 -19.86 -7.54
C MET A 54 -6.53 -20.12 -6.96
N LEU A 55 -6.00 -19.11 -6.25
CA LEU A 55 -4.70 -19.20 -5.63
C LEU A 55 -4.60 -20.38 -4.64
N SER A 56 -5.61 -20.56 -3.81
CA SER A 56 -5.66 -21.67 -2.86
C SER A 56 -5.60 -23.03 -3.55
N THR A 57 -6.34 -23.19 -4.64
CA THR A 57 -6.30 -24.43 -5.43
C THR A 57 -4.89 -24.68 -5.98
N ALA A 58 -4.21 -23.66 -6.45
CA ALA A 58 -2.84 -23.77 -6.93
C ALA A 58 -1.86 -24.11 -5.78
N ILE A 59 -2.06 -23.54 -4.60
CA ILE A 59 -1.27 -23.87 -3.40
C ILE A 59 -1.51 -25.31 -2.97
N ASP A 60 -2.77 -25.72 -2.85
CA ASP A 60 -3.16 -27.07 -2.42
C ASP A 60 -2.65 -28.16 -3.38
N GLN A 61 -2.57 -27.85 -4.64
CA GLN A 61 -2.00 -28.74 -5.67
C GLN A 61 -0.47 -28.69 -5.73
N GLY A 62 0.18 -27.90 -4.88
CA GLY A 62 1.63 -27.70 -4.93
C GLY A 62 2.12 -26.94 -6.15
N ASN A 63 1.25 -26.23 -6.84
CA ASN A 63 1.49 -25.60 -8.13
C ASN A 63 1.59 -24.07 -8.02
N TYR A 64 2.08 -23.59 -6.90
CA TYR A 64 2.19 -22.17 -6.58
C TYR A 64 2.95 -21.34 -7.64
N TRP A 65 3.86 -21.96 -8.34
CA TRP A 65 4.70 -21.30 -9.36
C TRP A 65 4.17 -21.40 -10.79
N ALA A 66 3.17 -22.20 -11.04
CA ALA A 66 2.52 -22.32 -12.36
C ALA A 66 1.45 -21.26 -12.57
N TRP A 67 1.84 -20.03 -12.34
CA TRP A 67 0.95 -18.87 -12.28
C TRP A 67 0.35 -18.43 -13.60
N ASP A 68 0.92 -18.86 -14.71
CA ASP A 68 0.49 -18.44 -16.05
C ASP A 68 -0.96 -18.80 -16.33
N GLU A 69 -1.50 -19.76 -15.59
CA GLU A 69 -2.88 -20.18 -15.73
C GLU A 69 -3.84 -19.60 -14.68
N VAL A 70 -3.30 -18.96 -13.62
CA VAL A 70 -4.11 -18.37 -12.56
C VAL A 70 -4.51 -16.96 -12.95
N GLN A 71 -5.49 -16.86 -13.80
CA GLN A 71 -6.01 -15.63 -14.41
C GLN A 71 -6.46 -14.57 -13.38
N TYR A 72 -6.70 -14.98 -12.16
CA TYR A 72 -7.25 -14.16 -11.08
C TYR A 72 -6.30 -13.99 -9.91
N SER A 73 -5.03 -14.33 -10.06
CA SER A 73 -4.06 -14.16 -9.00
C SER A 73 -3.72 -12.69 -8.81
N PRO A 74 -3.98 -12.12 -7.64
CA PRO A 74 -3.56 -10.76 -7.31
C PRO A 74 -2.03 -10.61 -7.22
N PHE A 75 -1.31 -11.72 -7.27
CA PHE A 75 0.13 -11.79 -7.07
C PHE A 75 0.93 -11.77 -8.36
N HIS A 76 0.27 -12.02 -9.47
CA HIS A 76 0.96 -11.98 -10.75
C HIS A 76 1.58 -10.61 -10.99
N SER A 77 2.73 -10.60 -11.59
CA SER A 77 3.56 -9.40 -11.83
C SER A 77 2.92 -8.33 -12.72
N GLY A 78 1.63 -8.41 -12.95
CA GLY A 78 0.88 -7.36 -13.62
C GLY A 78 0.93 -7.38 -15.12
N ILE A 79 1.53 -8.38 -15.70
CA ILE A 79 1.56 -8.51 -17.16
C ILE A 79 0.74 -9.73 -17.53
N ASP A 80 -0.56 -9.56 -17.63
CA ASP A 80 -1.33 -10.48 -18.46
C ASP A 80 -1.06 -10.11 -19.91
N LEU A 81 -0.07 -10.76 -20.47
CA LEU A 81 0.32 -10.59 -21.87
C LEU A 81 -0.74 -11.15 -22.85
N ASN A 82 -1.72 -11.87 -22.34
CA ASN A 82 -2.71 -12.56 -23.15
C ASN A 82 -4.05 -11.87 -23.27
N SER A 83 -4.38 -10.96 -22.37
CA SER A 83 -5.61 -10.16 -22.49
C SER A 83 -5.28 -8.79 -23.06
N GLY A 84 -5.19 -8.69 -24.36
CA GLY A 84 -4.86 -7.46 -25.10
C GLY A 84 -5.80 -6.27 -24.87
N ASN A 85 -6.74 -6.37 -23.95
CA ASN A 85 -7.73 -5.32 -23.69
C ASN A 85 -7.71 -4.73 -22.27
N ASP A 86 -6.98 -5.31 -21.34
CA ASP A 86 -7.01 -4.89 -19.93
C ASP A 86 -5.68 -4.45 -19.34
N VAL A 87 -4.67 -4.27 -20.15
CA VAL A 87 -3.32 -3.86 -19.75
C VAL A 87 -3.30 -2.59 -18.89
N ASN A 88 -4.27 -1.70 -19.10
CA ASN A 88 -4.36 -0.44 -18.35
C ASN A 88 -5.19 -0.54 -17.05
N ARG A 89 -6.01 -1.55 -16.92
CA ARG A 89 -6.88 -1.72 -15.75
C ARG A 89 -6.27 -2.65 -14.72
N ASP A 90 -5.65 -3.70 -15.16
CA ASP A 90 -5.15 -4.77 -14.29
C ASP A 90 -3.71 -4.57 -13.83
N SER A 91 -2.91 -3.82 -14.56
CA SER A 91 -1.57 -3.44 -14.09
C SER A 91 -1.60 -2.57 -12.83
N LYS A 92 -2.68 -1.82 -12.63
CA LYS A 92 -2.91 -1.04 -11.40
C LYS A 92 -3.55 -1.84 -10.27
N GLY A 93 -4.16 -2.97 -10.59
CA GLY A 93 -4.88 -3.80 -9.63
C GLY A 93 -4.04 -4.88 -8.96
N ARG A 94 -2.75 -4.97 -9.27
CA ARG A 94 -1.93 -6.07 -8.80
C ARG A 94 -1.04 -5.67 -7.62
N LEU A 95 -0.97 -6.56 -6.66
CA LEU A 95 -0.33 -6.29 -5.37
C LEU A 95 1.09 -5.75 -5.49
N TRP A 96 1.91 -6.38 -6.32
CA TRP A 96 3.30 -5.95 -6.47
C TRP A 96 3.41 -4.51 -6.95
N GLY A 97 2.79 -4.20 -8.08
CA GLY A 97 2.86 -2.85 -8.67
C GLY A 97 2.23 -1.78 -7.79
N MET A 98 1.04 -2.05 -7.23
CA MET A 98 0.33 -1.12 -6.36
C MET A 98 1.12 -0.82 -5.09
N CYS A 99 1.64 -1.85 -4.42
CA CYS A 99 2.39 -1.65 -3.19
C CYS A 99 3.70 -0.89 -3.42
N TRP A 100 4.44 -1.19 -4.49
CA TRP A 100 5.66 -0.43 -4.81
C TRP A 100 5.35 1.02 -5.19
N GLN A 101 4.26 1.28 -5.90
CA GLN A 101 3.79 2.64 -6.16
C GLN A 101 3.42 3.36 -4.87
N GLY A 102 2.72 2.68 -3.97
CA GLY A 102 2.37 3.20 -2.65
C GLY A 102 3.61 3.50 -1.80
N ILE A 103 4.62 2.63 -1.81
CA ILE A 103 5.90 2.84 -1.12
C ILE A 103 6.61 4.09 -1.68
N TYR A 104 6.66 4.24 -2.99
CA TYR A 104 7.23 5.43 -3.60
C TYR A 104 6.50 6.71 -3.16
N ALA A 105 5.18 6.70 -3.24
CA ALA A 105 4.36 7.84 -2.83
C ALA A 105 4.54 8.19 -1.34
N THR A 106 4.63 7.19 -0.47
CA THR A 106 4.87 7.42 0.96
C THR A 106 6.25 8.00 1.23
N ASN A 107 7.29 7.52 0.57
CA ASN A 107 8.63 8.07 0.72
C ASN A 107 8.73 9.49 0.16
N LEU A 108 8.06 9.77 -0.95
CA LEU A 108 7.96 11.14 -1.48
C LEU A 108 7.27 12.09 -0.47
N GLY A 109 6.19 11.63 0.16
CA GLY A 109 5.52 12.37 1.23
C GLY A 109 6.44 12.60 2.44
N LEU A 110 7.10 11.56 2.93
CA LEU A 110 8.02 11.65 4.09
C LEU A 110 9.19 12.61 3.83
N GLU A 111 9.75 12.60 2.63
CA GLU A 111 10.80 13.53 2.22
C GLU A 111 10.32 14.98 2.23
N ASN A 112 9.03 15.21 1.99
CA ASN A 112 8.43 16.55 1.93
C ASN A 112 7.73 16.99 3.23
N LEU A 113 7.84 16.25 4.33
CA LEU A 113 7.23 16.66 5.62
C LEU A 113 7.73 18.03 6.09
N GLY A 114 8.98 18.36 5.82
CA GLY A 114 9.54 19.69 6.14
C GLY A 114 8.88 20.84 5.40
N ASN A 115 8.19 20.60 4.30
CA ASN A 115 7.46 21.59 3.52
C ASN A 115 6.03 21.85 4.04
N LEU A 116 5.56 21.07 5.01
CA LEU A 116 4.29 21.27 5.70
C LEU A 116 4.45 22.36 6.76
N VAL A 117 4.50 23.61 6.32
CA VAL A 117 4.82 24.76 7.16
C VAL A 117 3.58 25.48 7.68
N ASP A 118 2.50 25.47 6.91
CA ASP A 118 1.22 26.09 7.27
C ASP A 118 0.26 25.03 7.82
N ALA A 119 0.60 24.51 8.99
CA ALA A 119 -0.17 23.45 9.66
C ALA A 119 0.07 23.46 11.16
N THR A 120 -0.94 23.03 11.91
CA THR A 120 -0.81 22.78 13.34
C THR A 120 0.01 21.53 13.61
N GLN A 121 0.48 21.36 14.84
CA GLN A 121 1.20 20.14 15.23
C GLN A 121 0.32 18.90 15.11
N GLU A 122 -0.98 19.00 15.43
CA GLU A 122 -1.95 17.92 15.23
C GLU A 122 -2.00 17.51 13.75
N GLU A 123 -2.15 18.48 12.86
CA GLU A 123 -2.20 18.24 11.42
C GLU A 123 -0.90 17.59 10.89
N LYS A 124 0.26 18.07 11.35
CA LYS A 124 1.56 17.46 11.01
C LYS A 124 1.64 16.00 11.48
N ASN A 125 1.18 15.72 12.68
CA ASN A 125 1.16 14.37 13.25
C ASN A 125 0.24 13.45 12.45
N LEU A 126 -0.94 13.93 12.04
CA LEU A 126 -1.89 13.16 11.25
C LEU A 126 -1.31 12.79 9.87
N ILE A 127 -0.64 13.72 9.21
CA ILE A 127 0.02 13.46 7.93
C ILE A 127 1.17 12.46 8.10
N ALA A 128 2.08 12.72 9.03
CA ALA A 128 3.23 11.84 9.26
C ALA A 128 2.80 10.43 9.68
N GLY A 129 1.83 10.32 10.57
CA GLY A 129 1.31 9.04 11.04
C GLY A 129 0.71 8.19 9.92
N GLN A 130 -0.06 8.79 9.01
CA GLN A 130 -0.58 8.09 7.85
C GLN A 130 0.55 7.60 6.92
N LEU A 131 1.56 8.43 6.67
CA LEU A 131 2.69 8.06 5.81
C LEU A 131 3.49 6.90 6.40
N TYR A 132 3.81 6.92 7.68
CA TYR A 132 4.50 5.80 8.34
C TYR A 132 3.65 4.53 8.32
N PHE A 133 2.35 4.64 8.57
CA PHE A 133 1.43 3.52 8.47
C PHE A 133 1.46 2.91 7.07
N PHE A 134 1.31 3.69 6.02
CA PHE A 134 1.30 3.20 4.65
C PHE A 134 2.63 2.59 4.22
N ARG A 135 3.75 3.16 4.63
CA ARG A 135 5.06 2.57 4.30
C ARG A 135 5.18 1.17 4.88
N ALA A 136 4.86 1.00 6.14
CA ALA A 136 4.84 -0.31 6.77
C ALA A 136 3.81 -1.25 6.13
N PHE A 137 2.60 -0.77 5.91
CA PHE A 137 1.50 -1.54 5.35
C PHE A 137 1.83 -2.10 3.96
N PHE A 138 2.33 -1.27 3.05
CA PHE A 138 2.65 -1.73 1.70
C PHE A 138 3.81 -2.73 1.69
N HIS A 139 4.86 -2.53 2.48
CA HIS A 139 5.92 -3.51 2.62
C HIS A 139 5.40 -4.83 3.21
N PHE A 140 4.57 -4.75 4.24
CA PHE A 140 3.95 -5.91 4.86
C PHE A 140 3.10 -6.71 3.86
N GLN A 141 2.31 -6.04 3.04
CA GLN A 141 1.52 -6.71 1.99
C GLN A 141 2.41 -7.50 1.02
N ILE A 142 3.52 -6.91 0.58
CA ILE A 142 4.45 -7.62 -0.31
C ILE A 142 5.12 -8.80 0.42
N MET A 143 5.56 -8.59 1.66
CA MET A 143 6.28 -9.61 2.45
C MET A 143 5.48 -10.89 2.66
N GLN A 144 4.16 -10.78 2.81
CA GLN A 144 3.29 -11.95 3.02
C GLN A 144 3.43 -12.97 1.90
N TYR A 145 3.71 -12.55 0.68
CA TYR A 145 3.72 -13.39 -0.50
C TYR A 145 5.11 -13.63 -1.09
N TRP A 146 6.01 -12.66 -0.97
CA TRP A 146 7.36 -12.76 -1.52
C TRP A 146 8.45 -12.98 -0.46
N GLY A 147 8.09 -12.98 0.81
CA GLY A 147 9.05 -13.13 1.90
C GLY A 147 9.88 -11.86 2.13
N GLY A 148 11.15 -12.02 2.49
CA GLY A 148 12.05 -10.88 2.66
C GLY A 148 12.25 -10.11 1.35
N ILE A 149 12.17 -8.81 1.41
CA ILE A 149 12.33 -7.86 0.30
C ILE A 149 13.27 -6.73 0.72
N PRO A 150 13.75 -5.89 -0.22
CA PRO A 150 14.35 -4.63 0.17
C PRO A 150 13.33 -3.78 0.92
N TYR A 151 13.68 -3.25 2.09
CA TYR A 151 12.84 -2.28 2.78
C TYR A 151 13.25 -0.87 2.35
N ILE A 152 12.39 -0.21 1.58
CA ILE A 152 12.69 1.09 1.00
C ILE A 152 12.11 2.18 1.89
N ASP A 153 12.96 2.75 2.73
CA ASP A 153 12.63 3.81 3.68
C ASP A 153 13.24 5.17 3.28
N PHE A 154 13.53 5.33 2.02
CA PHE A 154 14.07 6.53 1.39
C PHE A 154 13.48 6.73 -0.01
N LEU A 155 13.55 7.95 -0.52
CA LEU A 155 13.11 8.25 -1.87
C LEU A 155 14.15 7.77 -2.88
N ILE A 156 13.76 6.86 -3.75
CA ILE A 156 14.61 6.38 -4.85
C ILE A 156 14.65 7.46 -5.94
N PRO A 157 15.82 7.95 -6.35
CA PRO A 157 15.93 8.87 -7.47
C PRO A 157 15.36 8.28 -8.77
N SER A 158 14.74 9.11 -9.59
CA SER A 158 14.07 8.67 -10.83
C SER A 158 15.01 8.07 -11.88
N ASP A 159 16.30 8.38 -11.80
CA ASP A 159 17.37 7.86 -12.65
C ASP A 159 18.14 6.68 -12.03
N ALA A 160 17.78 6.28 -10.82
CA ALA A 160 18.44 5.17 -10.15
C ALA A 160 18.00 3.82 -10.72
N VAL A 161 18.97 2.91 -10.84
CA VAL A 161 18.67 1.51 -11.11
C VAL A 161 18.30 0.86 -9.77
N PHE A 162 17.15 0.17 -9.74
CA PHE A 162 16.73 -0.58 -8.56
C PHE A 162 17.64 -1.80 -8.35
N ASN A 163 18.64 -1.65 -7.51
CA ASN A 163 19.60 -2.69 -7.17
C ASN A 163 19.83 -2.75 -5.66
N TYR A 164 18.75 -3.02 -4.93
CA TYR A 164 18.79 -3.15 -3.48
C TYR A 164 18.67 -4.61 -3.10
N PRO A 165 19.53 -5.12 -2.19
CA PRO A 165 19.49 -6.51 -1.77
C PRO A 165 18.23 -6.80 -0.96
N ARG A 166 17.74 -8.03 -1.07
CA ARG A 166 16.67 -8.52 -0.21
C ARG A 166 17.16 -8.63 1.23
N LEU A 167 16.35 -8.19 2.14
CA LEU A 167 16.54 -8.47 3.57
C LEU A 167 16.01 -9.88 3.90
N THR A 168 16.39 -10.38 5.07
CA THR A 168 15.68 -11.52 5.65
C THR A 168 14.23 -11.10 5.98
N TYR A 169 13.32 -12.06 6.04
CA TYR A 169 11.94 -11.78 6.45
C TYR A 169 11.89 -11.07 7.80
N GLN A 170 12.67 -11.57 8.78
CA GLN A 170 12.72 -10.98 10.13
C GLN A 170 13.21 -9.52 10.10
N ALA A 171 14.29 -9.23 9.39
CA ALA A 171 14.80 -7.87 9.30
C ALA A 171 13.83 -6.92 8.62
N CYS A 172 13.11 -7.40 7.62
CA CYS A 172 12.05 -6.64 6.96
C CYS A 172 10.87 -6.39 7.89
N ALA A 173 10.45 -7.41 8.65
CA ALA A 173 9.38 -7.31 9.64
C ALA A 173 9.74 -6.33 10.77
N ASP A 174 10.98 -6.33 11.23
CA ASP A 174 11.46 -5.39 12.26
C ASP A 174 11.36 -3.93 11.77
N LYS A 175 11.75 -3.67 10.53
CA LYS A 175 11.62 -2.33 9.93
C LYS A 175 10.17 -1.89 9.77
N ALA A 176 9.29 -2.79 9.35
CA ALA A 176 7.85 -2.51 9.28
C ALA A 176 7.28 -2.21 10.67
N ALA A 177 7.67 -2.96 11.69
CA ALA A 177 7.26 -2.74 13.06
C ALA A 177 7.71 -1.36 13.60
N GLU A 178 8.92 -0.91 13.25
CA GLU A 178 9.39 0.43 13.59
C GLU A 178 8.51 1.53 12.98
N ASP A 179 8.13 1.40 11.71
CA ASP A 179 7.25 2.35 11.05
C ASP A 179 5.82 2.31 11.62
N PHE A 180 5.27 1.13 11.90
CA PHE A 180 3.99 1.02 12.59
C PHE A 180 4.02 1.65 13.99
N LYS A 181 5.12 1.49 14.72
CA LYS A 181 5.29 2.13 16.03
C LYS A 181 5.24 3.66 15.91
N LYS A 182 5.94 4.24 14.94
CA LYS A 182 5.87 5.69 14.66
C LYS A 182 4.44 6.11 14.31
N ALA A 183 3.73 5.33 13.52
CA ALA A 183 2.33 5.60 13.19
C ALA A 183 1.44 5.59 14.44
N VAL A 184 1.59 4.61 15.33
CA VAL A 184 0.85 4.54 16.61
C VAL A 184 1.11 5.76 17.49
N GLU A 185 2.33 6.27 17.52
CA GLU A 185 2.67 7.46 18.30
C GLU A 185 1.99 8.73 17.76
N LEU A 186 1.77 8.82 16.46
CA LEU A 186 1.31 10.02 15.77
C LEU A 186 -0.19 10.01 15.45
N LEU A 187 -0.78 8.85 15.18
CA LEU A 187 -2.18 8.74 14.79
C LEU A 187 -3.13 8.84 16.01
N PRO A 188 -4.37 9.32 15.80
CA PRO A 188 -5.36 9.39 16.86
C PRO A 188 -5.98 8.01 17.11
N VAL A 189 -6.57 7.82 18.28
CA VAL A 189 -7.47 6.68 18.54
C VAL A 189 -8.76 6.83 17.76
N ASP A 190 -9.27 8.07 17.68
CA ASP A 190 -10.53 8.39 17.03
C ASP A 190 -10.36 9.68 16.21
N TRP A 191 -10.45 9.55 14.91
CA TRP A 191 -10.34 10.67 13.98
C TRP A 191 -11.44 11.73 14.18
N ASP A 192 -12.64 11.32 14.57
CA ASP A 192 -13.76 12.26 14.79
C ASP A 192 -13.51 13.21 15.95
N LYS A 193 -12.57 12.88 16.83
CA LYS A 193 -12.16 13.74 17.95
C LYS A 193 -11.07 14.75 17.59
N THR A 194 -10.43 14.59 16.45
CA THR A 194 -9.43 15.54 15.96
C THR A 194 -10.09 16.81 15.42
N THR A 195 -9.35 17.91 15.37
CA THR A 195 -9.88 19.19 14.85
C THR A 195 -10.33 19.04 13.39
N VAL A 196 -9.51 18.41 12.54
CA VAL A 196 -9.83 18.20 11.12
C VAL A 196 -10.90 17.13 10.94
N GLY A 197 -10.95 16.13 11.80
CA GLY A 197 -11.93 15.05 11.76
C GLY A 197 -13.35 15.53 12.01
N LYS A 198 -13.54 16.46 12.93
CA LYS A 198 -14.83 17.09 13.21
C LYS A 198 -15.42 17.80 11.98
N GLN A 199 -14.56 18.31 11.09
CA GLN A 199 -14.98 18.98 9.87
C GLN A 199 -15.27 18.00 8.73
N ASN A 200 -14.85 16.74 8.85
CA ASN A 200 -14.92 15.71 7.83
C ASN A 200 -15.66 14.45 8.28
N VAL A 201 -16.68 14.63 9.13
CA VAL A 201 -17.51 13.50 9.60
C VAL A 201 -18.04 12.68 8.42
N GLY A 202 -17.85 11.38 8.50
CA GLY A 202 -18.22 10.44 7.44
C GLY A 202 -17.10 10.03 6.51
N LYS A 203 -16.04 10.82 6.36
CA LYS A 203 -14.84 10.45 5.59
C LYS A 203 -13.76 9.77 6.43
N ASN A 204 -13.89 9.83 7.76
CA ASN A 204 -12.88 9.33 8.69
C ASN A 204 -12.87 7.81 8.85
N LYS A 205 -13.90 7.11 8.40
CA LYS A 205 -14.09 5.66 8.59
C LYS A 205 -12.98 4.80 7.98
N PHE A 206 -12.32 5.31 6.96
CA PHE A 206 -11.28 4.60 6.23
C PHE A 206 -9.87 5.09 6.56
N ARG A 207 -9.74 5.99 7.53
CA ARG A 207 -8.44 6.47 7.99
C ARG A 207 -7.82 5.50 8.99
N PRO A 208 -6.53 5.18 8.88
CA PRO A 208 -5.86 4.39 9.91
C PRO A 208 -5.81 5.16 11.22
N ASN A 209 -6.07 4.46 12.31
CA ASN A 209 -5.94 4.96 13.67
C ASN A 209 -4.88 4.16 14.44
N LYS A 210 -4.72 4.43 15.73
CA LYS A 210 -3.74 3.71 16.56
C LYS A 210 -3.98 2.21 16.67
N ILE A 211 -5.17 1.73 16.32
CA ILE A 211 -5.59 0.33 16.49
C ILE A 211 -5.42 -0.44 15.17
N ALA A 212 -5.37 0.28 14.03
CA ALA A 212 -5.17 -0.33 12.73
C ALA A 212 -3.80 -0.97 12.60
#